data_d87ff24979c4e82d549fcbdaba18fd43
#
_entry.id   d87ff24979c4e82d549fcbdaba18fd43
#
_cell.length_a   1.000
_cell.length_b   1.000
_cell.length_c   1.000
_cell.angle_alpha   90.00
_cell.angle_beta   90.00
_cell.angle_gamma   90.00
#
_symmetry.space_group_name_H-M   'P 1'
#
loop_
_entity.id
_entity.type
_entity.pdbx_description
1 polymer ?
#
loop_
_entity_poly.entity_id
_entity_poly.type
_entity_poly.pdbx_seq_one_letter_code
_entity_poly.pdbx_strand_id
1 'polypeptide(L)'
;MNPIKHMAIIMDGNGRWGLKHKNSRNLGHKEGLKTVEMVMKYCIEKKIKFLTLYAFSTENWKRPLKERNYLFRLLEIYLIEKLEKLNNEKIKIKIFGEKKFSEKLNSLLDFAEKKTTRNTKLQINLALNYGSKKE
;
A
#
# COMPACT_ATOMS: atom_id res chain seq x y z
N MET A 1 -20.72 15.74 -11.26
CA MET A 1 -19.73 16.01 -10.24
C MET A 1 -19.70 14.92 -9.21
N ASN A 2 -18.53 14.49 -8.83
CA ASN A 2 -18.38 13.44 -7.83
C ASN A 2 -18.16 14.08 -6.46
N PRO A 3 -19.08 13.91 -5.52
CA PRO A 3 -18.90 14.51 -4.19
C PRO A 3 -17.85 13.78 -3.34
N ILE A 4 -17.49 12.55 -3.72
CA ILE A 4 -16.50 11.81 -2.95
C ILE A 4 -15.11 12.33 -3.31
N LYS A 5 -14.37 12.77 -2.29
CA LYS A 5 -13.01 13.25 -2.50
C LYS A 5 -11.95 12.38 -1.86
N HIS A 6 -12.37 11.49 -0.98
CA HIS A 6 -11.45 10.66 -0.24
C HIS A 6 -12.02 9.25 -0.15
N MET A 7 -11.22 8.26 -0.46
CA MET A 7 -11.60 6.86 -0.31
C MET A 7 -10.56 6.17 0.56
N ALA A 8 -11.02 5.29 1.43
CA ALA A 8 -10.11 4.54 2.31
C ALA A 8 -10.39 3.06 2.15
N ILE A 9 -9.33 2.27 2.11
CA ILE A 9 -9.44 0.83 1.96
C ILE A 9 -8.58 0.15 3.02
N ILE A 10 -9.17 -0.83 3.69
CA ILE A 10 -8.43 -1.66 4.62
C ILE A 10 -8.08 -2.94 3.87
N MET A 11 -6.79 -3.20 3.76
CA MET A 11 -6.32 -4.38 3.05
C MET A 11 -6.32 -5.57 4.01
N ASP A 12 -7.44 -6.28 4.03
CA ASP A 12 -7.64 -7.35 4.98
C ASP A 12 -8.19 -8.59 4.25
N GLY A 13 -7.89 -9.75 4.79
CA GLY A 13 -8.43 -10.98 4.26
C GLY A 13 -7.72 -11.54 3.04
N ASN A 14 -6.72 -10.87 2.52
CA ASN A 14 -6.01 -11.33 1.33
C ASN A 14 -5.31 -12.67 1.56
N GLY A 15 -4.73 -12.85 2.73
CA GLY A 15 -4.09 -14.12 3.05
C GLY A 15 -5.08 -15.26 3.09
N ARG A 16 -6.23 -15.03 3.72
CA ARG A 16 -7.27 -16.04 3.79
C ARG A 16 -7.83 -16.38 2.42
N TRP A 17 -8.03 -15.36 1.61
CA TRP A 17 -8.49 -15.58 0.24
C TRP A 17 -7.48 -16.44 -0.53
N GLY A 18 -6.19 -16.16 -0.34
CA GLY A 18 -5.15 -16.92 -1.00
C GLY A 18 -5.15 -18.37 -0.61
N LEU A 19 -5.33 -18.66 0.69
CA LEU A 19 -5.42 -20.04 1.14
C LEU A 19 -6.59 -20.75 0.51
N LYS A 20 -7.73 -20.07 0.44
CA LYS A 20 -8.94 -20.69 -0.06
C LYS A 20 -8.90 -20.91 -1.58
N HIS A 21 -8.38 -19.96 -2.32
CA HIS A 21 -8.46 -20.01 -3.78
C HIS A 21 -7.18 -20.39 -4.48
N LYS A 22 -6.03 -20.12 -3.85
CA LYS A 22 -4.73 -20.39 -4.46
C LYS A 22 -3.88 -21.34 -3.63
N ASN A 23 -4.42 -21.81 -2.51
CA ASN A 23 -3.69 -22.67 -1.58
C ASN A 23 -2.39 -22.02 -1.07
N SER A 24 -2.38 -20.70 -0.97
CA SER A 24 -1.22 -19.96 -0.51
C SER A 24 -1.63 -18.58 -0.04
N ARG A 25 -1.31 -18.26 1.23
CA ARG A 25 -1.58 -16.93 1.75
C ARG A 25 -0.77 -15.89 1.00
N ASN A 26 0.47 -16.25 0.62
CA ASN A 26 1.34 -15.31 -0.07
C ASN A 26 0.80 -14.91 -1.44
N LEU A 27 0.21 -15.85 -2.16
CA LEU A 27 -0.41 -15.52 -3.44
C LEU A 27 -1.62 -14.62 -3.27
N GLY A 28 -2.34 -14.77 -2.14
CA GLY A 28 -3.44 -13.88 -1.83
C GLY A 28 -2.96 -12.45 -1.63
N HIS A 29 -1.86 -12.27 -0.91
CA HIS A 29 -1.31 -10.93 -0.71
C HIS A 29 -0.89 -10.31 -2.04
N LYS A 30 -0.32 -11.12 -2.92
CA LYS A 30 0.09 -10.61 -4.23
C LYS A 30 -1.12 -10.18 -5.06
N GLU A 31 -2.21 -10.94 -5.00
CA GLU A 31 -3.44 -10.57 -5.71
C GLU A 31 -4.01 -9.26 -5.18
N GLY A 32 -3.84 -9.01 -3.88
CA GLY A 32 -4.30 -7.77 -3.29
C GLY A 32 -3.68 -6.54 -3.92
N LEU A 33 -2.42 -6.63 -4.35
CA LEU A 33 -1.78 -5.50 -5.01
C LEU A 33 -2.45 -5.18 -6.34
N LYS A 34 -2.89 -6.19 -7.06
CA LYS A 34 -3.61 -5.95 -8.31
C LYS A 34 -4.91 -5.21 -8.07
N THR A 35 -5.59 -5.56 -6.98
CA THR A 35 -6.82 -4.88 -6.61
C THR A 35 -6.54 -3.42 -6.30
N VAL A 36 -5.45 -3.14 -5.59
CA VAL A 36 -5.07 -1.78 -5.27
C VAL A 36 -4.85 -0.97 -6.55
N GLU A 37 -4.20 -1.56 -7.55
CA GLU A 37 -3.98 -0.85 -8.80
C GLU A 37 -5.29 -0.53 -9.51
N MET A 38 -6.24 -1.45 -9.45
CA MET A 38 -7.56 -1.20 -10.03
C MET A 38 -8.26 -0.05 -9.32
N VAL A 39 -8.14 0.00 -8.00
CA VAL A 39 -8.77 1.06 -7.22
C VAL A 39 -8.10 2.41 -7.52
N MET A 40 -6.78 2.42 -7.67
CA MET A 40 -6.08 3.66 -8.03
C MET A 40 -6.60 4.21 -9.35
N LYS A 41 -6.75 3.32 -10.34
CA LYS A 41 -7.24 3.71 -11.64
C LYS A 41 -8.66 4.27 -11.54
N TYR A 42 -9.48 3.61 -10.75
CA TYR A 42 -10.83 4.06 -10.53
C TYR A 42 -10.86 5.46 -9.91
N CYS A 43 -10.00 5.69 -8.91
CA CYS A 43 -9.93 6.99 -8.26
C CYS A 43 -9.56 8.08 -9.24
N ILE A 44 -8.58 7.80 -10.11
CA ILE A 44 -8.18 8.79 -11.10
C ILE A 44 -9.30 9.09 -12.06
N GLU A 45 -9.99 8.05 -12.54
CA GLU A 45 -11.09 8.22 -13.47
C GLU A 45 -12.24 9.01 -12.88
N LYS A 46 -12.52 8.79 -11.60
CA LYS A 46 -13.64 9.47 -10.94
C LYS A 46 -13.21 10.77 -10.27
N LYS A 47 -11.96 11.17 -10.43
CA LYS A 47 -11.43 12.40 -9.87
C LYS A 47 -11.49 12.44 -8.35
N ILE A 48 -11.33 11.28 -7.73
CA ILE A 48 -11.17 11.18 -6.29
C ILE A 48 -9.73 11.55 -6.01
N LYS A 49 -9.51 12.51 -5.11
CA LYS A 49 -8.18 13.07 -4.91
C LYS A 49 -7.32 12.34 -3.90
N PHE A 50 -7.93 11.65 -2.96
CA PHE A 50 -7.19 11.01 -1.86
C PHE A 50 -7.62 9.56 -1.71
N LEU A 51 -6.64 8.67 -1.67
CA LEU A 51 -6.87 7.25 -1.42
C LEU A 51 -5.99 6.82 -0.28
N THR A 52 -6.59 6.40 0.82
CA THR A 52 -5.84 5.91 1.97
C THR A 52 -5.87 4.39 1.98
N LEU A 53 -4.68 3.80 2.06
CA LEU A 53 -4.53 2.35 2.10
C LEU A 53 -3.97 1.97 3.46
N TYR A 54 -4.73 1.18 4.22
CA TYR A 54 -4.27 0.65 5.50
C TYR A 54 -3.61 -0.68 5.23
N ALA A 55 -2.32 -0.65 5.02
CA ALA A 55 -1.59 -1.79 4.48
C ALA A 55 -0.96 -2.69 5.51
N PHE A 56 -0.53 -2.15 6.64
CA PHE A 56 0.19 -2.93 7.63
C PHE A 56 -0.10 -2.39 9.02
N SER A 57 -0.84 -3.16 9.82
CA SER A 57 -1.22 -2.72 11.16
C SER A 57 -0.32 -3.37 12.20
N THR A 58 -0.43 -2.90 13.43
CA THR A 58 0.31 -3.51 14.54
C THR A 58 -0.06 -4.98 14.72
N GLU A 59 -1.29 -5.34 14.36
CA GLU A 59 -1.69 -6.74 14.47
C GLU A 59 -0.96 -7.63 13.51
N ASN A 60 -0.52 -7.09 12.38
CA ASN A 60 0.23 -7.88 11.42
C ASN A 60 1.57 -8.33 11.98
N TRP A 61 2.07 -7.64 12.99
CA TRP A 61 3.31 -8.04 13.63
C TRP A 61 3.19 -9.36 14.38
N LYS A 62 1.97 -9.82 14.63
CA LYS A 62 1.75 -11.11 15.26
C LYS A 62 1.80 -12.26 14.28
N ARG A 63 1.86 -11.96 12.99
CA ARG A 63 1.94 -13.02 11.99
C ARG A 63 3.31 -13.65 11.98
N PRO A 64 3.40 -14.89 11.47
CA PRO A 64 4.70 -15.56 11.39
C PRO A 64 5.73 -14.70 10.67
N LEU A 65 6.97 -14.79 11.11
CA LEU A 65 8.05 -13.98 10.55
C LEU A 65 8.17 -14.16 9.04
N LYS A 66 7.99 -15.36 8.55
CA LYS A 66 8.07 -15.62 7.12
C LYS A 66 7.04 -14.82 6.34
N GLU A 67 5.82 -14.78 6.86
CA GLU A 67 4.76 -14.04 6.18
C GLU A 67 5.02 -12.54 6.22
N ARG A 68 5.50 -12.03 7.36
CA ARG A 68 5.83 -10.61 7.45
C ARG A 68 6.94 -10.23 6.49
N ASN A 69 7.98 -11.07 6.42
CA ASN A 69 9.08 -10.80 5.51
C ASN A 69 8.63 -10.86 4.06
N TYR A 70 7.70 -11.75 3.74
CA TYR A 70 7.17 -11.80 2.39
C TYR A 70 6.41 -10.52 2.06
N LEU A 71 5.63 -10.01 2.99
CA LEU A 71 4.88 -8.77 2.78
C LEU A 71 5.82 -7.59 2.57
N PHE A 72 6.89 -7.50 3.38
CA PHE A 72 7.89 -6.45 3.20
C PHE A 72 8.53 -6.55 1.82
N ARG A 73 8.91 -7.77 1.45
CA ARG A 73 9.56 -7.98 0.16
C ARG A 73 8.63 -7.63 -0.99
N LEU A 74 7.36 -7.98 -0.85
CA LEU A 74 6.37 -7.68 -1.88
C LEU A 74 6.24 -6.17 -2.08
N LEU A 75 6.23 -5.42 -0.99
CA LEU A 75 6.16 -3.97 -1.08
C LEU A 75 7.42 -3.39 -1.68
N GLU A 76 8.59 -3.94 -1.31
CA GLU A 76 9.85 -3.50 -1.90
C GLU A 76 9.84 -3.69 -3.41
N ILE A 77 9.45 -4.87 -3.85
CA ILE A 77 9.43 -5.18 -5.28
C ILE A 77 8.45 -4.26 -6.00
N TYR A 78 7.29 -4.05 -5.40
CA TYR A 78 6.29 -3.19 -5.99
C TYR A 78 6.83 -1.76 -6.19
N LEU A 79 7.47 -1.22 -5.16
CA LEU A 79 8.01 0.12 -5.26
C LEU A 79 9.11 0.20 -6.32
N ILE A 80 9.98 -0.81 -6.36
CA ILE A 80 11.05 -0.81 -7.35
C ILE A 80 10.49 -0.85 -8.76
N GLU A 81 9.47 -1.67 -8.99
CA GLU A 81 8.97 -1.89 -10.34
C GLU A 81 7.96 -0.85 -10.80
N LYS A 82 7.20 -0.28 -9.87
CA LYS A 82 6.06 0.54 -10.26
C LYS A 82 6.20 2.03 -9.96
N LEU A 83 7.22 2.41 -9.21
CA LEU A 83 7.32 3.82 -8.79
C LEU A 83 7.40 4.77 -9.98
N GLU A 84 8.16 4.41 -10.99
CA GLU A 84 8.28 5.25 -12.16
C GLU A 84 6.93 5.46 -12.84
N LYS A 85 6.18 4.38 -12.99
CA LYS A 85 4.86 4.46 -13.60
C LYS A 85 3.93 5.33 -12.78
N LEU A 86 3.94 5.16 -11.46
CA LEU A 86 3.09 5.97 -10.58
C LEU A 86 3.46 7.44 -10.70
N ASN A 87 4.75 7.72 -10.73
CA ASN A 87 5.21 9.10 -10.87
C ASN A 87 4.79 9.70 -12.21
N ASN A 88 4.89 8.92 -13.27
CA ASN A 88 4.47 9.40 -14.59
C ASN A 88 2.97 9.67 -14.65
N GLU A 89 2.20 8.96 -13.86
CA GLU A 89 0.75 9.16 -13.79
C GLU A 89 0.38 10.28 -12.81
N LYS A 90 1.39 10.97 -12.28
CA LYS A 90 1.19 12.11 -11.38
C LYS A 90 0.53 11.72 -10.07
N ILE A 91 0.89 10.56 -9.57
CA ILE A 91 0.40 10.07 -8.28
C ILE A 91 1.40 10.47 -7.21
N LYS A 92 0.90 11.01 -6.12
CA LYS A 92 1.71 11.40 -4.98
C LYS A 92 1.59 10.33 -3.89
N ILE A 93 2.72 9.94 -3.33
CA ILE A 93 2.73 8.94 -2.27
C ILE A 93 3.09 9.62 -0.96
N LYS A 94 2.28 9.40 0.06
CA LYS A 94 2.54 9.93 1.37
C LYS A 94 2.46 8.79 2.38
N ILE A 95 3.45 8.72 3.26
CA ILE A 95 3.54 7.63 4.22
C ILE A 95 3.11 8.12 5.59
N PHE A 96 2.20 7.37 6.21
CA PHE A 96 1.76 7.65 7.58
C PHE A 96 2.10 6.46 8.45
N GLY A 97 2.46 6.73 9.70
CA GLY A 97 2.84 5.69 10.62
C GLY A 97 4.34 5.58 10.73
N GLU A 98 4.79 4.58 11.48
CA GLU A 98 6.20 4.42 11.75
C GLU A 98 6.86 3.55 10.69
N LYS A 99 7.98 4.02 10.17
CA LYS A 99 8.73 3.26 9.18
C LYS A 99 9.77 2.40 9.89
N LYS A 100 9.30 1.34 10.52
CA LYS A 100 10.16 0.44 11.28
C LYS A 100 10.23 -0.92 10.61
N PHE A 101 10.74 -0.94 9.41
CA PHE A 101 10.86 -2.17 8.64
C PHE A 101 12.33 -2.45 8.39
N SER A 102 12.69 -2.93 7.23
CA SER A 102 14.09 -3.09 6.89
C SER A 102 14.66 -1.76 6.42
N GLU A 103 15.97 -1.62 6.47
CA GLU A 103 16.61 -0.41 5.96
C GLU A 103 16.26 -0.19 4.50
N LYS A 104 16.25 -1.27 3.73
CA LYS A 104 15.94 -1.17 2.31
C LYS A 104 14.53 -0.65 2.08
N LEU A 105 13.56 -1.21 2.80
CA LEU A 105 12.17 -0.78 2.63
C LEU A 105 11.98 0.64 3.10
N ASN A 106 12.59 1.00 4.24
CA ASN A 106 12.49 2.37 4.74
C ASN A 106 13.04 3.37 3.73
N SER A 107 14.19 3.05 3.12
CA SER A 107 14.78 3.92 2.12
C SER A 107 13.91 4.04 0.88
N LEU A 108 13.31 2.94 0.45
CA LEU A 108 12.42 2.97 -0.72
C LEU A 108 11.18 3.82 -0.45
N LEU A 109 10.64 3.73 0.76
CA LEU A 109 9.48 4.52 1.12
C LEU A 109 9.82 6.02 1.14
N ASP A 110 10.95 6.37 1.72
CA ASP A 110 11.39 7.76 1.73
C ASP A 110 11.63 8.28 0.32
N PHE A 111 12.24 7.47 -0.52
CA PHE A 111 12.51 7.86 -1.90
C PHE A 111 11.21 8.06 -2.66
N ALA A 112 10.24 7.17 -2.44
CA ALA A 112 8.94 7.28 -3.11
C ALA A 112 8.23 8.57 -2.73
N GLU A 113 8.26 8.93 -1.46
CA GLU A 113 7.63 10.17 -1.02
C GLU A 113 8.29 11.38 -1.68
N LYS A 114 9.61 11.40 -1.69
CA LYS A 114 10.34 12.55 -2.23
C LYS A 114 10.14 12.68 -3.73
N LYS A 115 10.20 11.56 -4.43
CA LYS A 115 10.10 11.58 -5.88
C LYS A 115 8.73 12.07 -6.36
N THR A 116 7.70 11.79 -5.61
CA THR A 116 6.34 12.09 -6.04
C THR A 116 5.74 13.33 -5.38
N THR A 117 6.55 14.08 -4.65
CA THR A 117 6.07 15.20 -3.83
C THR A 117 5.22 16.22 -4.59
N ARG A 118 5.55 16.48 -5.85
CA ARG A 118 4.87 17.53 -6.61
C ARG A 118 3.69 17.04 -7.43
N ASN A 119 3.38 15.76 -7.34
CA ASN A 119 2.29 15.21 -8.12
C ASN A 119 0.95 15.56 -7.49
N THR A 120 -0.06 15.78 -8.33
CA THR A 120 -1.34 16.28 -7.86
C THR A 120 -2.55 15.52 -8.35
N LYS A 121 -2.38 14.52 -9.18
CA LYS A 121 -3.54 13.84 -9.74
C LYS A 121 -4.25 12.97 -8.71
N LEU A 122 -3.51 12.28 -7.89
CA LEU A 122 -4.06 11.44 -6.83
C LEU A 122 -3.02 11.34 -5.74
N GLN A 123 -3.45 11.54 -4.49
CA GLN A 123 -2.54 11.33 -3.37
C GLN A 123 -2.91 10.03 -2.69
N ILE A 124 -1.94 9.12 -2.64
CA ILE A 124 -2.11 7.86 -1.93
C ILE A 124 -1.49 8.03 -0.56
N ASN A 125 -2.31 7.85 0.45
CA ASN A 125 -1.84 7.86 1.84
C ASN A 125 -1.65 6.42 2.26
N LEU A 126 -0.40 6.02 2.41
CA LEU A 126 -0.08 4.65 2.78
C LEU A 126 0.09 4.60 4.29
N ALA A 127 -0.86 4.01 4.98
CA ALA A 127 -0.83 3.92 6.43
C ALA A 127 -0.15 2.62 6.82
N LEU A 128 1.03 2.74 7.41
CA LEU A 128 1.85 1.61 7.78
C LEU A 128 2.01 1.60 9.29
N ASN A 129 2.10 0.39 9.83
CA ASN A 129 2.34 0.21 11.27
C ASN A 129 1.34 1.00 12.11
N TYR A 130 0.11 1.05 11.62
CA TYR A 130 -0.96 1.72 12.34
C TYR A 130 -1.63 0.72 13.28
N GLY A 131 -2.57 1.21 14.09
CA GLY A 131 -3.32 0.30 14.92
C GLY A 131 -3.60 0.92 16.25
N SER A 132 -3.88 0.07 17.24
CA SER A 132 -4.19 0.57 18.54
C SER A 132 -3.00 1.33 19.05
N LYS A 133 -3.26 2.16 19.96
CA LYS A 133 -2.22 2.97 20.45
C LYS A 133 -1.09 2.16 20.97
N LYS A 134 0.01 2.72 20.92
CA LYS A 134 1.16 2.19 21.46
C LYS A 134 1.26 2.57 22.86
N GLU A 135 1.64 1.79 23.68
CA GLU A 135 1.72 2.20 25.04
C GLU A 135 3.07 2.36 25.53
#